data_2efa3646ba71e6f78967f41ccb8c53c7
#
_entry.id   2efa3646ba71e6f78967f41ccb8c53c7
#
_cell.length_a   1.000
_cell.length_b   1.000
_cell.length_c   1.000
_cell.angle_alpha   90.00
_cell.angle_beta   90.00
_cell.angle_gamma   90.00
#
_symmetry.space_group_name_H-M   'P 1'
#
loop_
_entity.id
_entity.type
_entity.pdbx_description
1 polymer ?
#
loop_
_entity_poly.entity_id
_entity_poly.type
_entity_poly.pdbx_seq_one_letter_code
_entity_poly.pdbx_strand_id
1 'polypeptide(L)'
;MRTPAATAATNANVANANVAVVAAAAAVAAAVAAAAAAAAAASVLLTACGDNPAPAPPQITFTAAGSTATARPTQLCDVEVRSCTADPAAAVVLRVPPGQPLEISVPEAVGETPWLVVFGYRTKSGEQVDARSDVFAGNERQAYTLTLPGAEDQLETVEVQQIAGTVVAGQDGVEFPTRGTWVLSVDDR
;
A
#
# COMPACT_ATOMS: atom_id res chain seq x y z
N MET A 1 -57.00 -51.53 72.88
CA MET A 1 -57.72 -51.10 71.71
C MET A 1 -56.74 -50.36 70.78
N ARG A 2 -56.60 -50.81 69.58
CA ARG A 2 -55.54 -50.43 68.64
C ARG A 2 -56.06 -49.38 67.64
N THR A 3 -55.39 -48.25 67.52
CA THR A 3 -55.61 -47.29 66.50
C THR A 3 -54.63 -47.52 65.33
N PRO A 4 -55.05 -47.58 64.12
CA PRO A 4 -54.12 -47.73 62.99
C PRO A 4 -53.53 -46.40 62.56
N ALA A 5 -52.28 -46.42 62.23
CA ALA A 5 -51.50 -45.37 61.60
C ALA A 5 -51.97 -45.14 60.14
N ALA A 6 -52.37 -43.94 59.83
CA ALA A 6 -52.69 -43.58 58.51
C ALA A 6 -51.40 -43.14 57.74
N THR A 7 -51.26 -43.67 56.57
CA THR A 7 -50.18 -43.62 55.63
C THR A 7 -49.99 -42.19 55.06
N ALA A 8 -48.86 -41.59 55.30
CA ALA A 8 -48.38 -40.38 54.64
C ALA A 8 -47.27 -40.70 53.62
N ALA A 9 -47.61 -41.36 52.53
CA ALA A 9 -46.61 -41.83 51.57
C ALA A 9 -46.89 -41.38 50.08
N THR A 10 -47.72 -40.39 49.85
CA THR A 10 -48.15 -40.09 48.47
C THR A 10 -47.76 -38.71 47.92
N ASN A 11 -47.14 -37.86 48.73
CA ASN A 11 -46.82 -36.51 48.22
C ASN A 11 -45.34 -36.28 47.86
N ALA A 12 -44.43 -37.18 48.23
CA ALA A 12 -43.01 -37.00 47.91
C ALA A 12 -42.67 -37.30 46.43
N ASN A 13 -43.42 -38.18 45.79
CA ASN A 13 -43.10 -38.61 44.41
C ASN A 13 -43.58 -37.61 43.33
N VAL A 14 -44.66 -36.86 43.59
CA VAL A 14 -45.15 -35.89 42.61
C VAL A 14 -44.26 -34.62 42.56
N ALA A 15 -43.75 -34.21 43.72
CA ALA A 15 -42.82 -33.07 43.81
C ALA A 15 -41.50 -33.35 43.10
N ASN A 16 -40.96 -34.57 43.24
CA ASN A 16 -39.71 -34.95 42.58
C ASN A 16 -39.83 -35.12 41.05
N ALA A 17 -40.98 -35.59 40.56
CA ALA A 17 -41.21 -35.72 39.15
C ALA A 17 -41.27 -34.34 38.44
N ASN A 18 -41.90 -33.34 39.06
CA ASN A 18 -42.00 -32.00 38.52
C ASN A 18 -40.66 -31.25 38.54
N VAL A 19 -39.83 -31.45 39.56
CA VAL A 19 -38.49 -30.85 39.63
C VAL A 19 -37.56 -31.45 38.55
N ALA A 20 -37.63 -32.75 38.31
CA ALA A 20 -36.85 -33.40 37.28
C ALA A 20 -37.20 -32.93 35.85
N VAL A 21 -38.52 -32.73 35.59
CA VAL A 21 -38.97 -32.24 34.25
C VAL A 21 -38.57 -30.82 34.04
N VAL A 22 -38.62 -29.92 35.03
CA VAL A 22 -38.20 -28.54 34.94
C VAL A 22 -36.68 -28.43 34.76
N ALA A 23 -35.89 -29.25 35.43
CA ALA A 23 -34.42 -29.28 35.28
C ALA A 23 -33.99 -29.79 33.89
N ALA A 24 -34.68 -30.78 33.33
CA ALA A 24 -34.44 -31.24 31.96
C ALA A 24 -34.78 -30.21 30.89
N ALA A 25 -35.84 -29.48 31.03
CA ALA A 25 -36.22 -28.41 30.11
C ALA A 25 -35.23 -27.23 30.14
N ALA A 26 -34.72 -26.87 31.32
CA ALA A 26 -33.71 -25.81 31.45
C ALA A 26 -32.39 -26.22 30.84
N ALA A 27 -31.97 -27.49 30.95
CA ALA A 27 -30.71 -27.98 30.34
C ALA A 27 -30.78 -28.00 28.80
N VAL A 28 -31.93 -28.34 28.21
CA VAL A 28 -32.11 -28.29 26.75
C VAL A 28 -32.11 -26.87 26.22
N ALA A 29 -32.70 -25.91 26.92
CA ALA A 29 -32.70 -24.51 26.52
C ALA A 29 -31.31 -23.91 26.60
N ALA A 30 -30.47 -24.26 27.59
CA ALA A 30 -29.11 -23.79 27.70
C ALA A 30 -28.20 -24.39 26.61
N ALA A 31 -28.41 -25.63 26.19
CA ALA A 31 -27.66 -26.27 25.13
C ALA A 31 -27.94 -25.66 23.76
N VAL A 32 -29.22 -25.30 23.47
CA VAL A 32 -29.61 -24.63 22.21
C VAL A 32 -29.04 -23.22 22.16
N ALA A 33 -29.04 -22.46 23.25
CA ALA A 33 -28.45 -21.13 23.32
C ALA A 33 -26.94 -21.15 23.11
N ALA A 34 -26.23 -22.13 23.66
CA ALA A 34 -24.79 -22.26 23.45
C ALA A 34 -24.43 -22.65 22.01
N ALA A 35 -25.23 -23.48 21.36
CA ALA A 35 -25.03 -23.84 19.96
C ALA A 35 -25.27 -22.64 19.00
N ALA A 36 -26.28 -21.80 19.29
CA ALA A 36 -26.53 -20.60 18.50
C ALA A 36 -25.42 -19.54 18.65
N ALA A 37 -24.86 -19.37 19.85
CA ALA A 37 -23.74 -18.48 20.08
C ALA A 37 -22.44 -18.94 19.38
N ALA A 38 -22.18 -20.23 19.32
CA ALA A 38 -21.03 -20.79 18.62
C ALA A 38 -21.14 -20.65 17.09
N ALA A 39 -22.37 -20.79 16.52
CA ALA A 39 -22.61 -20.58 15.11
C ALA A 39 -22.45 -19.10 14.70
N ALA A 40 -22.85 -18.16 15.54
CA ALA A 40 -22.67 -16.72 15.29
C ALA A 40 -21.17 -16.32 15.35
N ALA A 41 -20.37 -16.88 16.26
CA ALA A 41 -18.95 -16.61 16.34
C ALA A 41 -18.19 -17.19 15.13
N ALA A 42 -18.57 -18.37 14.62
CA ALA A 42 -17.98 -18.95 13.43
C ALA A 42 -18.25 -18.12 12.15
N SER A 43 -19.41 -17.50 12.06
CA SER A 43 -19.78 -16.67 10.90
C SER A 43 -18.94 -15.39 10.81
N VAL A 44 -18.54 -14.80 11.93
CA VAL A 44 -17.68 -13.61 11.96
C VAL A 44 -16.24 -13.92 11.52
N LEU A 45 -15.76 -15.14 11.76
CA LEU A 45 -14.41 -15.54 11.33
C LEU A 45 -14.29 -15.81 9.82
N LEU A 46 -15.38 -16.15 9.15
CA LEU A 46 -15.39 -16.40 7.70
C LEU A 46 -15.42 -15.09 6.86
N THR A 47 -15.84 -13.97 7.44
CA THR A 47 -15.78 -12.67 6.75
C THR A 47 -14.43 -11.96 6.89
N ALA A 48 -13.50 -12.49 7.69
CA ALA A 48 -12.13 -11.95 7.84
C ALA A 48 -11.16 -12.38 6.71
N CYS A 49 -11.59 -13.20 5.74
CA CYS A 49 -10.92 -13.35 4.46
C CYS A 49 -11.35 -12.22 3.50
N GLY A 50 -11.43 -10.99 4.02
CA GLY A 50 -11.70 -9.80 3.24
C GLY A 50 -10.47 -9.42 2.44
N ASP A 51 -10.71 -8.94 1.24
CA ASP A 51 -9.80 -8.36 0.29
C ASP A 51 -8.62 -7.67 0.99
N ASN A 52 -7.46 -8.31 0.94
CA ASN A 52 -6.24 -7.63 1.33
C ASN A 52 -6.05 -6.54 0.26
N PRO A 53 -6.19 -5.25 0.60
CA PRO A 53 -6.08 -4.22 -0.41
C PRO A 53 -4.73 -4.36 -1.10
N ALA A 54 -4.72 -4.27 -2.42
CA ALA A 54 -3.48 -4.32 -3.19
C ALA A 54 -2.48 -3.33 -2.57
N PRO A 55 -1.19 -3.69 -2.43
CA PRO A 55 -0.19 -2.78 -1.91
C PRO A 55 -0.24 -1.45 -2.65
N ALA A 56 -0.17 -0.35 -1.91
CA ALA A 56 -0.12 0.98 -2.51
C ALA A 56 1.11 1.08 -3.44
N PRO A 57 0.98 1.75 -4.60
CA PRO A 57 2.11 1.93 -5.50
C PRO A 57 3.25 2.70 -4.80
N PRO A 58 4.52 2.41 -5.13
CA PRO A 58 5.66 3.07 -4.52
C PRO A 58 5.64 4.58 -4.82
N GLN A 59 6.04 5.38 -3.84
CA GLN A 59 6.04 6.84 -3.94
C GLN A 59 7.47 7.37 -3.84
N ILE A 60 7.78 8.41 -4.61
CA ILE A 60 9.05 9.12 -4.59
C ILE A 60 8.89 10.47 -3.91
N THR A 61 9.88 10.83 -3.10
CA THR A 61 9.89 12.11 -2.39
C THR A 61 10.93 13.04 -3.01
N PHE A 62 10.50 14.27 -3.32
CA PHE A 62 11.32 15.36 -3.79
C PHE A 62 11.41 16.43 -2.72
N THR A 63 12.62 16.90 -2.41
CA THR A 63 12.83 17.96 -1.39
C THR A 63 13.76 19.04 -1.94
N ALA A 64 13.34 20.28 -1.85
CA ALA A 64 14.13 21.46 -2.22
C ALA A 64 13.78 22.65 -1.34
N ALA A 65 14.77 23.43 -0.94
CA ALA A 65 14.59 24.66 -0.17
C ALA A 65 13.65 24.52 1.06
N GLY A 66 13.71 23.39 1.75
CA GLY A 66 12.88 23.10 2.93
C GLY A 66 11.43 22.67 2.64
N SER A 67 11.03 22.56 1.37
CA SER A 67 9.72 22.06 0.94
C SER A 67 9.84 20.65 0.38
N THR A 68 8.77 19.86 0.53
CA THR A 68 8.74 18.46 0.11
C THR A 68 7.46 18.17 -0.67
N ALA A 69 7.59 17.37 -1.75
CA ALA A 69 6.48 16.82 -2.50
C ALA A 69 6.65 15.31 -2.66
N THR A 70 5.57 14.54 -2.53
CA THR A 70 5.57 13.09 -2.67
C THR A 70 4.72 12.69 -3.87
N ALA A 71 5.36 12.10 -4.89
CA ALA A 71 4.74 11.71 -6.13
C ALA A 71 4.34 10.23 -6.12
N ARG A 72 3.14 9.94 -6.61
CA ARG A 72 2.75 8.60 -7.06
C ARG A 72 3.25 8.39 -8.48
N PRO A 73 3.35 7.13 -8.97
CA PRO A 73 3.78 6.90 -10.34
C PRO A 73 2.77 7.50 -11.34
N THR A 74 3.27 8.22 -12.33
CA THR A 74 2.50 8.66 -13.51
C THR A 74 2.31 7.52 -14.51
N GLN A 75 3.20 6.52 -14.46
CA GLN A 75 3.07 5.24 -15.13
C GLN A 75 3.70 4.16 -14.25
N LEU A 76 3.03 3.02 -14.15
CA LEU A 76 3.56 1.82 -13.48
C LEU A 76 3.12 0.56 -14.23
N CYS A 77 4.08 -0.27 -14.58
CA CYS A 77 3.86 -1.55 -15.25
C CYS A 77 4.09 -2.72 -14.31
N ASP A 78 3.58 -3.89 -14.68
CA ASP A 78 3.94 -5.16 -14.06
C ASP A 78 5.45 -5.47 -14.27
N VAL A 79 5.94 -6.53 -13.62
CA VAL A 79 7.36 -6.90 -13.65
C VAL A 79 7.84 -7.26 -15.06
N GLU A 80 6.96 -7.80 -15.89
CA GLU A 80 7.23 -8.18 -17.27
C GLU A 80 6.97 -7.06 -18.29
N VAL A 81 6.52 -5.89 -17.83
CA VAL A 81 6.16 -4.71 -18.64
C VAL A 81 5.10 -5.01 -19.71
N ARG A 82 4.16 -5.91 -19.40
CA ARG A 82 3.06 -6.29 -20.29
C ARG A 82 1.78 -5.50 -20.04
N SER A 83 1.58 -5.08 -18.79
CA SER A 83 0.39 -4.34 -18.36
C SER A 83 0.83 -3.10 -17.60
N CYS A 84 0.46 -1.93 -18.11
CA CYS A 84 0.81 -0.64 -17.51
C CYS A 84 -0.45 0.14 -17.15
N THR A 85 -0.42 0.77 -15.98
CA THR A 85 -1.41 1.77 -15.57
C THR A 85 -0.78 3.15 -15.69
N ALA A 86 -1.49 4.08 -16.32
CA ALA A 86 -1.07 5.47 -16.44
C ALA A 86 -1.99 6.39 -15.63
N ASP A 87 -1.39 7.30 -14.86
CA ASP A 87 -2.08 8.36 -14.12
C ASP A 87 -1.29 9.68 -14.29
N PRO A 88 -1.49 10.42 -15.40
CA PRO A 88 -0.79 11.69 -15.61
C PRO A 88 -1.07 12.73 -14.51
N ALA A 89 -2.20 12.62 -13.81
CA ALA A 89 -2.56 13.50 -12.70
C ALA A 89 -1.75 13.22 -11.40
N ALA A 90 -0.96 12.14 -11.38
CA ALA A 90 -0.06 11.82 -10.27
C ALA A 90 1.22 12.68 -10.26
N ALA A 91 1.50 13.44 -11.32
CA ALA A 91 2.58 14.42 -11.35
C ALA A 91 2.38 15.46 -10.24
N VAL A 92 3.49 15.81 -9.57
CA VAL A 92 3.47 16.78 -8.48
C VAL A 92 4.17 18.07 -8.88
N VAL A 93 3.90 19.13 -8.12
CA VAL A 93 4.54 20.43 -8.30
C VAL A 93 5.33 20.79 -7.05
N LEU A 94 6.56 21.27 -7.22
CA LEU A 94 7.40 21.77 -6.14
C LEU A 94 8.16 23.00 -6.63
N ARG A 95 8.30 23.99 -5.76
CA ARG A 95 9.14 25.14 -6.04
C ARG A 95 10.60 24.78 -5.78
N VAL A 96 11.43 24.93 -6.81
CA VAL A 96 12.89 24.79 -6.73
C VAL A 96 13.52 26.08 -7.20
N PRO A 97 14.03 26.94 -6.31
CA PRO A 97 14.69 28.19 -6.72
C PRO A 97 15.91 27.93 -7.60
N PRO A 98 16.30 28.87 -8.48
CA PRO A 98 17.47 28.72 -9.34
C PRO A 98 18.73 28.34 -8.55
N GLY A 99 19.51 27.42 -9.06
CA GLY A 99 20.77 26.96 -8.48
C GLY A 99 20.63 26.17 -7.16
N GLN A 100 19.42 25.94 -6.66
CA GLN A 100 19.22 25.11 -5.47
C GLN A 100 19.21 23.62 -5.86
N PRO A 101 19.85 22.76 -5.06
CA PRO A 101 19.80 21.32 -5.27
C PRO A 101 18.41 20.78 -5.01
N LEU A 102 18.03 19.74 -5.77
CA LEU A 102 16.86 18.91 -5.54
C LEU A 102 17.29 17.55 -4.98
N GLU A 103 16.84 17.20 -3.79
CA GLU A 103 17.02 15.88 -3.22
C GLU A 103 15.87 14.96 -3.66
N ILE A 104 16.21 13.79 -4.18
CA ILE A 104 15.30 12.77 -4.66
C ILE A 104 15.49 11.54 -3.80
N SER A 105 14.44 11.07 -3.14
CA SER A 105 14.46 9.85 -2.33
C SER A 105 13.50 8.83 -2.92
N VAL A 106 14.02 7.64 -3.23
CA VAL A 106 13.27 6.52 -3.79
C VAL A 106 13.09 5.43 -2.73
N PRO A 107 11.91 4.77 -2.64
CA PRO A 107 11.72 3.64 -1.74
C PRO A 107 12.48 2.41 -2.24
N GLU A 108 12.69 1.44 -1.36
CA GLU A 108 13.36 0.18 -1.64
C GLU A 108 12.80 -0.50 -2.90
N ALA A 109 11.47 -0.59 -3.03
CA ALA A 109 10.80 -1.20 -4.17
C ALA A 109 11.13 -0.55 -5.54
N VAL A 110 11.62 0.69 -5.56
CA VAL A 110 12.13 1.36 -6.77
C VAL A 110 13.64 1.14 -6.89
N GLY A 111 14.36 1.27 -5.78
CA GLY A 111 15.81 1.15 -5.73
C GLY A 111 16.36 -0.27 -5.90
N GLU A 112 15.53 -1.32 -5.73
CA GLU A 112 15.92 -2.73 -5.97
C GLU A 112 16.29 -3.02 -7.43
N THR A 113 15.76 -2.24 -8.38
CA THR A 113 16.06 -2.35 -9.80
C THR A 113 16.83 -1.11 -10.27
N PRO A 114 17.50 -1.15 -11.43
CA PRO A 114 18.17 0.04 -11.94
C PRO A 114 17.19 1.20 -12.15
N TRP A 115 17.65 2.41 -11.84
CA TRP A 115 16.87 3.62 -12.03
C TRP A 115 17.76 4.81 -12.41
N LEU A 116 17.17 5.86 -12.96
CA LEU A 116 17.84 7.09 -13.34
C LEU A 116 16.91 8.28 -13.22
N VAL A 117 17.47 9.48 -13.36
CA VAL A 117 16.75 10.75 -13.36
C VAL A 117 16.95 11.42 -14.71
N VAL A 118 15.85 11.73 -15.40
CA VAL A 118 15.82 12.60 -16.58
C VAL A 118 15.32 13.96 -16.12
N PHE A 119 15.90 15.05 -16.61
CA PHE A 119 15.49 16.39 -16.21
C PHE A 119 15.71 17.41 -17.31
N GLY A 120 14.81 18.39 -17.36
CA GLY A 120 14.90 19.55 -18.20
C GLY A 120 15.16 20.80 -17.37
N TYR A 121 16.04 21.66 -17.83
CA TYR A 121 16.34 22.93 -17.18
C TYR A 121 16.61 24.04 -18.20
N ARG A 122 16.45 25.26 -17.76
CA ARG A 122 16.76 26.45 -18.54
C ARG A 122 18.02 27.09 -18.00
N THR A 123 18.99 27.36 -18.88
CA THR A 123 20.21 28.09 -18.52
C THR A 123 19.89 29.56 -18.22
N LYS A 124 20.82 30.26 -17.58
CA LYS A 124 20.75 31.74 -17.41
C LYS A 124 20.53 32.48 -18.74
N SER A 125 21.07 31.97 -19.84
CA SER A 125 20.89 32.57 -21.18
C SER A 125 19.54 32.29 -21.80
N GLY A 126 18.68 31.48 -21.17
CA GLY A 126 17.35 31.09 -21.66
C GLY A 126 17.35 29.87 -22.56
N GLU A 127 18.48 29.21 -22.76
CA GLU A 127 18.58 27.95 -23.49
C GLU A 127 17.95 26.82 -22.70
N GLN A 128 17.10 26.00 -23.34
CA GLN A 128 16.52 24.81 -22.77
C GLN A 128 17.44 23.62 -23.00
N VAL A 129 17.70 22.85 -21.94
CA VAL A 129 18.60 21.70 -21.94
C VAL A 129 17.88 20.52 -21.33
N ASP A 130 17.90 19.39 -22.04
CA ASP A 130 17.47 18.10 -21.53
C ASP A 130 18.69 17.26 -21.18
N ALA A 131 18.68 16.69 -19.99
CA ALA A 131 19.81 15.92 -19.45
C ALA A 131 19.33 14.72 -18.66
N ARG A 132 20.27 13.85 -18.29
CA ARG A 132 19.99 12.71 -17.43
C ARG A 132 21.18 12.43 -16.51
N SER A 133 20.89 11.76 -15.38
CA SER A 133 21.92 11.19 -14.51
C SER A 133 22.56 9.94 -15.15
N ASP A 134 23.60 9.41 -14.52
CA ASP A 134 23.97 8.02 -14.71
C ASP A 134 22.82 7.09 -14.32
N VAL A 135 22.86 5.86 -14.84
CA VAL A 135 22.00 4.78 -14.37
C VAL A 135 22.55 4.24 -13.06
N PHE A 136 21.79 4.31 -12.00
CA PHE A 136 22.12 3.71 -10.72
C PHE A 136 21.75 2.22 -10.75
N ALA A 137 22.68 1.35 -10.39
CA ALA A 137 22.41 -0.08 -10.36
C ALA A 137 21.40 -0.43 -9.25
N GLY A 138 20.70 -1.55 -9.40
CA GLY A 138 19.80 -2.03 -8.35
C GLY A 138 20.50 -2.20 -7.01
N ASN A 139 19.88 -1.74 -5.94
CA ASN A 139 20.38 -1.70 -4.57
C ASN A 139 21.65 -0.84 -4.35
N GLU A 140 22.06 -0.03 -5.33
CA GLU A 140 23.21 0.86 -5.20
C GLU A 140 22.91 2.04 -4.28
N ARG A 141 21.77 2.70 -4.48
CA ARG A 141 21.34 3.86 -3.69
C ARG A 141 19.84 4.06 -3.72
N GLN A 142 19.34 4.74 -2.69
CA GLN A 142 17.95 5.14 -2.56
C GLN A 142 17.78 6.66 -2.50
N ALA A 143 18.84 7.41 -2.76
CA ALA A 143 18.81 8.86 -2.81
C ALA A 143 19.76 9.40 -3.87
N TYR A 144 19.39 10.54 -4.46
CA TYR A 144 20.19 11.29 -5.41
C TYR A 144 19.97 12.78 -5.21
N THR A 145 21.06 13.56 -5.25
CA THR A 145 20.99 15.02 -5.22
C THR A 145 21.28 15.56 -6.60
N LEU A 146 20.27 16.12 -7.24
CA LEU A 146 20.39 16.78 -8.54
C LEU A 146 20.87 18.21 -8.30
N THR A 147 22.01 18.54 -8.89
CA THR A 147 22.58 19.89 -8.92
C THR A 147 22.80 20.30 -10.38
N LEU A 148 22.29 21.47 -10.76
CA LEU A 148 22.48 22.01 -12.10
C LEU A 148 23.90 22.58 -12.28
N PRO A 149 24.42 22.63 -13.52
CA PRO A 149 25.77 23.12 -13.78
C PRO A 149 25.97 24.61 -13.42
N GLY A 150 24.98 25.44 -13.67
CA GLY A 150 25.03 26.88 -13.39
C GLY A 150 24.23 27.29 -12.16
N ALA A 151 24.77 28.17 -11.33
CA ALA A 151 24.11 28.66 -10.12
C ALA A 151 22.82 29.47 -10.39
N GLU A 152 22.60 29.90 -11.60
CA GLU A 152 21.41 30.65 -12.02
C GLU A 152 20.53 29.84 -13.01
N ASP A 153 20.88 28.58 -13.23
CA ASP A 153 20.07 27.68 -14.04
C ASP A 153 18.77 27.33 -13.31
N GLN A 154 17.67 27.25 -14.04
CA GLN A 154 16.34 26.97 -13.50
C GLN A 154 15.89 25.58 -13.91
N LEU A 155 15.70 24.70 -12.94
CA LEU A 155 15.08 23.40 -13.14
C LEU A 155 13.62 23.58 -13.57
N GLU A 156 13.14 22.82 -14.56
CA GLU A 156 11.77 22.91 -15.09
C GLU A 156 11.00 21.61 -14.85
N THR A 157 11.61 20.48 -15.16
CA THR A 157 10.98 19.17 -15.03
C THR A 157 11.97 18.14 -14.52
N VAL A 158 11.47 17.17 -13.76
CA VAL A 158 12.23 15.99 -13.33
C VAL A 158 11.36 14.75 -13.49
N GLU A 159 11.94 13.72 -14.07
CA GLU A 159 11.33 12.42 -14.22
C GLU A 159 12.26 11.36 -13.66
N VAL A 160 11.79 10.62 -12.66
CA VAL A 160 12.48 9.42 -12.16
C VAL A 160 11.97 8.22 -12.93
N GLN A 161 12.87 7.48 -13.56
CA GLN A 161 12.56 6.28 -14.34
C GLN A 161 13.14 5.05 -13.66
N GLN A 162 12.26 4.10 -13.34
CA GLN A 162 12.64 2.75 -12.91
C GLN A 162 12.76 1.85 -14.13
N ILE A 163 13.92 1.24 -14.31
CA ILE A 163 14.18 0.31 -15.42
C ILE A 163 13.70 -1.09 -15.03
N ALA A 164 13.04 -1.78 -15.95
CA ALA A 164 12.67 -3.17 -15.72
C ALA A 164 13.92 -4.06 -15.60
N GLY A 165 13.85 -5.05 -14.70
CA GLY A 165 14.90 -6.06 -14.58
C GLY A 165 14.95 -7.06 -15.75
N THR A 166 14.03 -6.94 -16.72
CA THR A 166 13.92 -7.76 -17.93
C THR A 166 14.33 -6.96 -19.14
N VAL A 167 14.96 -7.62 -20.10
CA VAL A 167 15.28 -7.06 -21.40
C VAL A 167 14.24 -7.49 -22.43
N VAL A 168 13.93 -6.62 -23.37
CA VAL A 168 13.05 -6.93 -24.51
C VAL A 168 13.86 -6.85 -25.81
N ALA A 169 13.46 -7.60 -26.83
CA ALA A 169 14.02 -7.49 -28.16
C ALA A 169 13.47 -6.21 -28.81
N GLY A 170 14.32 -5.24 -29.06
CA GLY A 170 14.00 -4.02 -29.81
C GLY A 170 14.42 -4.12 -31.29
N GLN A 171 14.13 -3.10 -32.05
CA GLN A 171 14.46 -3.05 -33.49
C GLN A 171 15.97 -3.03 -33.74
N ASP A 172 16.74 -2.40 -32.85
CA ASP A 172 18.18 -2.21 -32.97
C ASP A 172 18.99 -3.07 -31.96
N GLY A 173 18.35 -4.07 -31.33
CA GLY A 173 19.00 -4.93 -30.35
C GLY A 173 18.18 -5.15 -29.09
N VAL A 174 18.86 -5.09 -27.94
CA VAL A 174 18.27 -5.30 -26.62
C VAL A 174 17.88 -3.95 -26.02
N GLU A 175 16.61 -3.82 -25.59
CA GLU A 175 16.09 -2.63 -24.92
C GLU A 175 15.79 -2.94 -23.44
N PHE A 176 16.00 -1.91 -22.61
CA PHE A 176 15.67 -1.93 -21.19
C PHE A 176 14.43 -1.06 -20.98
N PRO A 177 13.23 -1.64 -20.94
CA PRO A 177 12.01 -0.85 -20.85
C PRO A 177 11.88 -0.16 -19.48
N THR A 178 11.28 1.03 -19.48
CA THR A 178 10.89 1.72 -18.26
C THR A 178 9.66 1.05 -17.66
N ARG A 179 9.78 0.60 -16.41
CA ARG A 179 8.70 -0.02 -15.65
C ARG A 179 7.87 1.00 -14.89
N GLY A 180 8.49 2.03 -14.34
CA GLY A 180 7.82 3.04 -13.55
C GLY A 180 8.36 4.43 -13.82
N THR A 181 7.48 5.42 -13.76
CA THR A 181 7.80 6.84 -14.01
C THR A 181 7.12 7.71 -12.97
N TRP A 182 7.86 8.65 -12.37
CA TRP A 182 7.37 9.65 -11.42
C TRP A 182 7.81 11.03 -11.89
N VAL A 183 6.87 11.96 -11.95
CA VAL A 183 7.11 13.28 -12.56
C VAL A 183 6.95 14.39 -11.53
N LEU A 184 7.91 15.29 -11.51
CA LEU A 184 7.88 16.57 -10.84
C LEU A 184 7.90 17.69 -11.89
N SER A 185 6.92 18.59 -11.84
CA SER A 185 6.96 19.88 -12.52
C SER A 185 7.46 20.94 -11.54
N VAL A 186 8.39 21.77 -11.96
CA VAL A 186 8.94 22.81 -11.09
C VAL A 186 8.15 24.11 -11.28
N ASP A 187 7.70 24.69 -10.17
CA ASP A 187 7.13 26.03 -10.15
C ASP A 187 8.27 27.05 -10.01
N ASP A 188 8.37 27.96 -10.98
CA ASP A 188 9.37 29.04 -11.03
C ASP A 188 8.89 30.35 -10.39
N ARG A 189 7.64 30.38 -9.83
CA ARG A 189 6.97 31.57 -9.28
C ARG A 189 7.00 31.64 -7.77
#